data_109a5dce74fd4998a48b4266eaa315de
#
_entry.id   109a5dce74fd4998a48b4266eaa315de
#
_cell.length_a   1.000
_cell.length_b   1.000
_cell.length_c   1.000
_cell.angle_alpha   90.00
_cell.angle_beta   90.00
_cell.angle_gamma   90.00
#
_symmetry.space_group_name_H-M   'P 1'
#
loop_
_entity.id
_entity.type
_entity.pdbx_description
1 polymer ?
#
loop_
_entity_poly.entity_id
_entity_poly.type
_entity_poly.pdbx_seq_one_letter_code
_entity_poly.pdbx_strand_id
1 'polypeptide(L)'
;MRRSVLKKTAALLMCIMMLFSSGACNMAEQLRNNLHVRITVQHDISVQEMTRLIVSAINDKRNTADVYSQIPSDQNDGLSYSYFYEYMNILRTVSTQDNNGKVVSFRIMSDDECLNLLGGDLINRYGQIKGAELMYSSDVEYPLYIFFTVKENGEVTLSKDWVTSIINIYNYSNHYFTLLDESNADAVKALLMPGFSGEEYTDEVVYAKAQMLCEFYRLRVMSNISEYEITRLVPGQMTVRIPETIAAEGDLFEDHIVSFAYQNGVYNIYDKINAANDINLVYLVRGDERLIRAGNEYSYSQLNSVIGSVPSTFSYDPDNNMIIVIYSDLVLRFDDVVMTGEDWEGSLTSIHLISSSIYSLGYNLYPGMTRTQVLMAYPFADETDYTITVNSGANEYEVTILFSEDGTVESVKVMNN
;
A
#
# COMPACT_ATOMS: atom_id res chain seq x y z
N MET A 1 -41.32 -7.52 34.66
CA MET A 1 -40.91 -6.22 34.13
C MET A 1 -42.10 -5.28 33.73
N ARG A 2 -43.13 -5.69 32.99
CA ARG A 2 -44.24 -4.82 32.58
C ARG A 2 -44.99 -4.09 33.71
N ARG A 3 -45.08 -4.62 34.93
CA ARG A 3 -45.82 -3.98 36.05
C ARG A 3 -45.07 -2.80 36.74
N SER A 4 -43.75 -2.71 36.60
CA SER A 4 -42.98 -1.62 37.19
C SER A 4 -43.00 -0.35 36.33
N VAL A 5 -43.04 -0.53 35.02
CA VAL A 5 -43.11 0.59 34.06
C VAL A 5 -44.47 1.26 34.13
N LEU A 6 -45.56 0.50 34.23
CA LEU A 6 -46.91 1.04 34.35
C LEU A 6 -47.12 1.89 35.61
N LYS A 7 -46.48 1.52 36.74
CA LYS A 7 -46.55 2.28 37.97
C LYS A 7 -45.79 3.61 37.90
N LYS A 8 -44.65 3.64 37.21
CA LYS A 8 -43.87 4.84 36.99
C LYS A 8 -44.54 5.83 36.04
N THR A 9 -45.24 5.31 35.01
CA THR A 9 -45.98 6.13 34.05
C THR A 9 -47.24 6.73 34.72
N ALA A 10 -47.95 5.98 35.58
CA ALA A 10 -49.08 6.44 36.29
C ALA A 10 -48.71 7.53 37.34
N ALA A 11 -47.57 7.40 38.04
CA ALA A 11 -47.08 8.41 38.99
C ALA A 11 -46.67 9.70 38.26
N LEU A 12 -46.07 9.61 37.08
CA LEU A 12 -45.70 10.77 36.25
C LEU A 12 -46.92 11.51 35.72
N LEU A 13 -47.98 10.79 35.28
CA LEU A 13 -49.25 11.37 34.86
C LEU A 13 -50.00 12.08 36.02
N MET A 14 -49.96 11.50 37.22
CA MET A 14 -50.55 12.14 38.40
C MET A 14 -49.80 13.44 38.79
N CYS A 15 -48.49 13.49 38.75
CA CYS A 15 -47.70 14.71 38.96
C CYS A 15 -48.02 15.81 37.93
N ILE A 16 -48.19 15.41 36.66
CA ILE A 16 -48.56 16.37 35.60
C ILE A 16 -49.98 16.90 35.80
N MET A 17 -50.93 16.08 36.22
CA MET A 17 -52.30 16.54 36.51
C MET A 17 -52.42 17.42 37.75
N MET A 18 -51.59 17.20 38.79
CA MET A 18 -51.54 18.10 39.96
C MET A 18 -50.92 19.47 39.64
N LEU A 19 -50.03 19.57 38.71
CA LEU A 19 -49.45 20.84 38.25
C LEU A 19 -50.44 21.66 37.41
N PHE A 20 -51.37 21.05 36.74
CA PHE A 20 -52.44 21.75 35.97
C PHE A 20 -53.57 22.31 36.85
N SER A 21 -53.77 21.82 38.08
CA SER A 21 -54.80 22.26 38.99
C SER A 21 -54.43 23.47 39.85
N SER A 22 -53.21 23.98 39.83
CA SER A 22 -52.70 25.01 40.69
C SER A 22 -52.34 26.34 40.01
N GLY A 23 -53.02 26.73 38.95
CA GLY A 23 -53.02 28.13 38.45
C GLY A 23 -51.69 28.69 37.95
N ALA A 24 -50.71 27.88 37.63
CA ALA A 24 -49.35 28.31 37.22
C ALA A 24 -49.13 28.17 35.73
N CYS A 25 -49.97 28.74 34.87
CA CYS A 25 -49.83 28.69 33.40
C CYS A 25 -48.47 29.26 32.89
N ASN A 26 -47.89 30.25 33.55
CA ASN A 26 -46.63 30.84 33.10
C ASN A 26 -45.37 30.03 33.50
N MET A 27 -45.45 29.16 34.51
CA MET A 27 -44.35 28.30 34.90
C MET A 27 -44.29 27.01 34.04
N ALA A 28 -45.43 26.53 33.57
CA ALA A 28 -45.51 25.38 32.69
C ALA A 28 -44.92 25.66 31.30
N GLU A 29 -45.02 26.88 30.79
CA GLU A 29 -44.46 27.28 29.51
C GLU A 29 -42.96 27.47 29.56
N GLN A 30 -42.41 28.03 30.68
CA GLN A 30 -40.96 28.09 30.90
C GLN A 30 -40.33 26.71 31.17
N LEU A 31 -41.04 25.81 31.87
CA LEU A 31 -40.62 24.43 32.06
C LEU A 31 -40.68 23.62 30.74
N ARG A 32 -41.65 23.91 29.87
CA ARG A 32 -41.77 23.30 28.56
C ARG A 32 -40.65 23.71 27.60
N ASN A 33 -40.11 24.91 27.72
CA ASN A 33 -39.01 25.42 26.91
C ASN A 33 -37.63 25.01 27.46
N ASN A 34 -37.52 24.70 28.79
CA ASN A 34 -36.26 24.27 29.39
C ASN A 34 -36.13 22.75 29.63
N LEU A 35 -37.23 22.04 29.63
CA LEU A 35 -37.27 20.56 29.70
C LEU A 35 -37.54 19.94 28.30
N HIS A 36 -36.65 20.24 27.36
CA HIS A 36 -36.41 19.24 26.31
C HIS A 36 -35.63 18.06 26.93
N VAL A 37 -36.24 17.37 27.89
CA VAL A 37 -35.91 15.99 28.14
C VAL A 37 -36.42 15.24 26.89
N ARG A 38 -35.61 15.19 25.88
CA ARG A 38 -35.69 14.12 24.89
C ARG A 38 -35.53 12.83 25.68
N ILE A 39 -36.62 12.22 26.12
CA ILE A 39 -36.62 10.77 26.35
C ILE A 39 -36.48 10.19 24.94
N THR A 40 -35.24 10.18 24.46
CA THR A 40 -34.87 9.37 23.33
C THR A 40 -34.96 7.96 23.92
N VAL A 41 -36.06 7.25 23.66
CA VAL A 41 -36.07 5.80 23.75
C VAL A 41 -35.06 5.42 22.72
N GLN A 42 -33.86 5.14 23.17
CA GLN A 42 -32.76 4.69 22.33
C GLN A 42 -33.18 3.31 21.84
N HIS A 43 -33.73 3.23 20.63
CA HIS A 43 -33.99 1.98 19.96
C HIS A 43 -32.68 1.49 19.39
N ASP A 44 -32.35 0.22 19.65
CA ASP A 44 -31.25 -0.43 18.98
C ASP A 44 -31.40 -0.32 17.48
N ILE A 45 -30.40 0.20 16.80
CA ILE A 45 -30.44 0.35 15.36
C ILE A 45 -29.94 -0.93 14.68
N SER A 46 -30.55 -1.28 13.57
CA SER A 46 -30.21 -2.48 12.78
C SER A 46 -28.92 -2.27 11.96
N VAL A 47 -28.36 -3.36 11.45
CA VAL A 47 -27.25 -3.31 10.45
C VAL A 47 -27.58 -2.34 9.32
N GLN A 48 -28.82 -2.42 8.82
CA GLN A 48 -29.25 -1.59 7.70
C GLN A 48 -29.32 -0.10 8.06
N GLU A 49 -29.78 0.25 9.27
CA GLU A 49 -29.80 1.63 9.74
C GLU A 49 -28.40 2.15 10.04
N MET A 50 -27.55 1.36 10.69
CA MET A 50 -26.16 1.71 10.97
C MET A 50 -25.40 1.98 9.66
N THR A 51 -25.56 1.09 8.67
CA THR A 51 -24.95 1.27 7.34
C THR A 51 -25.44 2.55 6.66
N ARG A 52 -26.76 2.84 6.72
CA ARG A 52 -27.32 4.07 6.13
C ARG A 52 -26.72 5.34 6.77
N LEU A 53 -26.55 5.35 8.08
CA LEU A 53 -25.93 6.44 8.80
C LEU A 53 -24.47 6.64 8.37
N ILE A 54 -23.69 5.56 8.30
CA ILE A 54 -22.29 5.60 7.88
C ILE A 54 -22.17 6.07 6.42
N VAL A 55 -22.98 5.56 5.51
CA VAL A 55 -23.03 6.01 4.10
C VAL A 55 -23.35 7.51 4.00
N SER A 56 -24.25 8.01 4.84
CA SER A 56 -24.55 9.46 4.90
C SER A 56 -23.32 10.27 5.32
N ALA A 57 -22.52 9.78 6.28
CA ALA A 57 -21.29 10.43 6.71
C ALA A 57 -20.14 10.29 5.68
N ILE A 58 -20.09 9.18 4.93
CA ILE A 58 -19.14 9.02 3.82
C ILE A 58 -19.45 10.02 2.73
N ASN A 59 -20.70 10.12 2.30
CA ASN A 59 -21.13 11.00 1.21
C ASN A 59 -21.05 12.49 1.54
N ASP A 60 -21.22 12.88 2.79
CA ASP A 60 -21.09 14.28 3.25
C ASP A 60 -20.41 14.35 4.61
N LYS A 61 -19.19 14.88 4.61
CA LYS A 61 -18.37 15.08 5.82
C LYS A 61 -19.09 15.88 6.93
N ARG A 62 -19.98 16.79 6.55
CA ARG A 62 -20.75 17.62 7.50
C ARG A 62 -21.70 16.80 8.37
N ASN A 63 -22.15 15.66 7.89
CA ASN A 63 -23.05 14.76 8.61
C ASN A 63 -22.35 13.94 9.71
N THR A 64 -21.03 13.93 9.79
CA THR A 64 -20.27 13.02 10.68
C THR A 64 -20.66 13.18 12.15
N ALA A 65 -20.80 14.42 12.65
CA ALA A 65 -21.18 14.67 14.04
C ALA A 65 -22.62 14.25 14.34
N ASP A 66 -23.54 14.53 13.41
CA ASP A 66 -24.94 14.16 13.55
C ASP A 66 -25.11 12.64 13.51
N VAL A 67 -24.41 11.96 12.62
CA VAL A 67 -24.40 10.49 12.54
C VAL A 67 -23.88 9.89 13.84
N TYR A 68 -22.75 10.36 14.36
CA TYR A 68 -22.21 9.87 15.62
C TYR A 68 -23.21 10.01 16.78
N SER A 69 -23.92 11.13 16.84
CA SER A 69 -24.92 11.38 17.87
C SER A 69 -26.17 10.49 17.77
N GLN A 70 -26.42 9.90 16.61
CA GLN A 70 -27.55 9.00 16.35
C GLN A 70 -27.23 7.52 16.67
N ILE A 71 -25.93 7.15 16.76
CA ILE A 71 -25.54 5.80 17.17
C ILE A 71 -25.74 5.67 18.68
N PRO A 72 -26.54 4.70 19.15
CA PRO A 72 -26.73 4.44 20.57
C PRO A 72 -25.39 4.17 21.30
N SER A 73 -25.28 4.66 22.53
CA SER A 73 -24.02 4.57 23.29
C SER A 73 -23.59 3.13 23.63
N ASP A 74 -24.52 2.20 23.69
CA ASP A 74 -24.31 0.78 23.84
C ASP A 74 -23.90 0.09 22.52
N GLN A 75 -24.28 0.67 21.37
CA GLN A 75 -23.90 0.19 20.04
C GLN A 75 -22.62 0.83 19.49
N ASN A 76 -22.07 1.87 20.12
CA ASN A 76 -20.77 2.46 19.72
C ASN A 76 -19.57 1.95 20.53
N ASP A 77 -19.79 1.03 21.47
CA ASP A 77 -18.76 0.34 22.26
C ASP A 77 -17.76 1.28 22.95
N GLY A 78 -18.21 2.45 23.37
CA GLY A 78 -17.35 3.49 23.96
C GLY A 78 -16.36 4.13 22.97
N LEU A 79 -16.58 3.99 21.68
CA LEU A 79 -15.83 4.69 20.64
C LEU A 79 -16.00 6.20 20.83
N SER A 80 -14.90 6.94 20.91
CA SER A 80 -14.95 8.40 21.00
C SER A 80 -15.27 9.04 19.65
N TYR A 81 -15.82 10.27 19.67
CA TYR A 81 -16.08 11.01 18.44
C TYR A 81 -14.81 11.22 17.59
N SER A 82 -13.64 11.41 18.20
CA SER A 82 -12.39 11.59 17.47
C SER A 82 -12.00 10.35 16.65
N TYR A 83 -12.09 9.16 17.25
CA TYR A 83 -11.86 7.91 16.53
C TYR A 83 -12.91 7.63 15.44
N PHE A 84 -14.18 7.91 15.75
CA PHE A 84 -15.24 7.82 14.75
C PHE A 84 -15.00 8.75 13.55
N TYR A 85 -14.61 10.01 13.83
CA TYR A 85 -14.32 10.98 12.78
C TYR A 85 -13.13 10.57 11.91
N GLU A 86 -12.06 10.07 12.52
CA GLU A 86 -10.88 9.54 11.80
C GLU A 86 -11.25 8.34 10.95
N TYR A 87 -12.00 7.39 11.51
CA TYR A 87 -12.52 6.24 10.76
C TYR A 87 -13.36 6.67 9.55
N MET A 88 -14.27 7.63 9.72
CA MET A 88 -15.06 8.18 8.62
C MET A 88 -14.19 8.87 7.55
N ASN A 89 -13.09 9.52 7.95
CA ASN A 89 -12.15 10.09 6.97
C ASN A 89 -11.48 8.98 6.15
N ILE A 90 -11.02 7.91 6.79
CA ILE A 90 -10.44 6.75 6.11
C ILE A 90 -11.44 6.14 5.13
N LEU A 91 -12.67 5.86 5.58
CA LEU A 91 -13.69 5.29 4.70
C LEU A 91 -14.01 6.20 3.49
N ARG A 92 -14.00 7.53 3.68
CA ARG A 92 -14.17 8.48 2.57
C ARG A 92 -13.02 8.39 1.58
N THR A 93 -11.79 8.40 2.07
CA THR A 93 -10.59 8.28 1.21
C THR A 93 -10.67 7.00 0.37
N VAL A 94 -10.96 5.87 1.01
CA VAL A 94 -11.09 4.58 0.29
C VAL A 94 -12.26 4.59 -0.68
N SER A 95 -13.39 5.19 -0.32
CA SER A 95 -14.59 5.22 -1.18
C SER A 95 -14.47 6.16 -2.39
N THR A 96 -13.52 7.09 -2.39
CA THR A 96 -13.32 8.05 -3.49
C THR A 96 -12.15 7.71 -4.40
N GLN A 97 -11.45 6.61 -4.15
CA GLN A 97 -10.40 6.11 -5.02
C GLN A 97 -10.96 5.81 -6.42
N ASP A 98 -10.15 5.90 -7.43
CA ASP A 98 -10.47 5.61 -8.84
C ASP A 98 -11.67 6.38 -9.42
N ASN A 99 -11.97 7.57 -8.90
CA ASN A 99 -13.17 8.31 -9.31
C ASN A 99 -14.47 7.48 -9.16
N ASN A 100 -14.54 6.58 -8.17
CA ASN A 100 -15.67 5.67 -7.92
C ASN A 100 -17.03 6.37 -7.79
N GLY A 101 -17.01 7.69 -7.73
CA GLY A 101 -18.22 8.47 -7.63
C GLY A 101 -18.83 8.41 -6.22
N LYS A 102 -20.12 8.70 -6.15
CA LYS A 102 -20.86 8.72 -4.91
C LYS A 102 -21.41 7.32 -4.58
N VAL A 103 -21.40 6.95 -3.31
CA VAL A 103 -22.12 5.77 -2.83
C VAL A 103 -23.62 6.01 -2.99
N VAL A 104 -24.29 5.21 -3.82
CA VAL A 104 -25.72 5.38 -4.15
C VAL A 104 -26.62 4.44 -3.37
N SER A 105 -26.10 3.27 -2.98
CA SER A 105 -26.83 2.27 -2.19
C SER A 105 -25.86 1.33 -1.48
N PHE A 106 -26.36 0.34 -0.80
CA PHE A 106 -25.58 -0.74 -0.20
C PHE A 106 -26.39 -2.04 -0.18
N ARG A 107 -25.69 -3.15 -0.13
CA ARG A 107 -26.25 -4.50 0.01
C ARG A 107 -25.77 -5.08 1.34
N ILE A 108 -26.70 -5.64 2.13
CA ILE A 108 -26.32 -6.41 3.32
C ILE A 108 -25.79 -7.77 2.86
N MET A 109 -24.64 -8.15 3.39
CA MET A 109 -23.94 -9.40 3.08
C MET A 109 -24.51 -10.56 3.91
N SER A 110 -24.44 -11.76 3.36
CA SER A 110 -24.70 -12.99 4.10
C SER A 110 -23.52 -13.30 5.05
N ASP A 111 -23.75 -14.17 6.04
CA ASP A 111 -22.70 -14.59 6.97
C ASP A 111 -21.58 -15.35 6.25
N ASP A 112 -21.89 -16.14 5.23
CA ASP A 112 -20.91 -16.82 4.40
C ASP A 112 -20.04 -15.87 3.59
N GLU A 113 -20.61 -14.79 3.04
CA GLU A 113 -19.85 -13.75 2.35
C GLU A 113 -18.91 -13.02 3.30
N CYS A 114 -19.38 -12.67 4.51
CA CYS A 114 -18.54 -12.08 5.54
C CYS A 114 -17.38 -13.01 5.93
N LEU A 115 -17.65 -14.30 6.13
CA LEU A 115 -16.64 -15.30 6.45
C LEU A 115 -15.59 -15.44 5.35
N ASN A 116 -16.02 -15.50 4.09
CA ASN A 116 -15.11 -15.63 2.94
C ASN A 116 -14.20 -14.40 2.79
N LEU A 117 -14.73 -13.19 3.00
CA LEU A 117 -13.94 -11.97 2.91
C LEU A 117 -12.99 -11.76 4.09
N LEU A 118 -13.42 -12.06 5.31
CA LEU A 118 -12.67 -11.76 6.52
C LEU A 118 -11.71 -12.89 6.91
N GLY A 119 -12.08 -14.14 6.64
CA GLY A 119 -11.37 -15.32 7.09
C GLY A 119 -11.70 -15.70 8.53
N GLY A 120 -11.37 -16.96 8.87
CA GLY A 120 -11.69 -17.54 10.18
C GLY A 120 -11.04 -16.82 11.37
N ASP A 121 -9.85 -16.31 11.21
CA ASP A 121 -9.08 -15.66 12.31
C ASP A 121 -9.78 -14.39 12.83
N LEU A 122 -10.30 -13.55 11.93
CA LEU A 122 -11.04 -12.35 12.33
C LEU A 122 -12.39 -12.72 12.97
N ILE A 123 -13.10 -13.71 12.43
CA ILE A 123 -14.35 -14.21 13.02
C ILE A 123 -14.08 -14.80 14.42
N ASN A 124 -13.02 -15.58 14.60
CA ASN A 124 -12.64 -16.13 15.90
C ASN A 124 -12.29 -15.02 16.92
N ARG A 125 -11.67 -13.94 16.46
CA ARG A 125 -11.27 -12.81 17.30
C ARG A 125 -12.42 -11.92 17.70
N TYR A 126 -13.32 -11.59 16.77
CA TYR A 126 -14.37 -10.60 16.96
C TYR A 126 -15.79 -11.18 17.12
N GLY A 127 -15.94 -12.50 17.01
CA GLY A 127 -17.24 -13.18 17.09
C GLY A 127 -18.06 -13.05 15.80
N GLN A 128 -19.37 -13.07 15.93
CA GLN A 128 -20.27 -12.92 14.79
C GLN A 128 -20.14 -11.52 14.20
N ILE A 129 -20.03 -11.46 12.87
CA ILE A 129 -19.86 -10.22 12.12
C ILE A 129 -20.97 -10.11 11.08
N LYS A 130 -21.50 -8.91 10.89
CA LYS A 130 -22.40 -8.54 9.81
C LYS A 130 -21.70 -7.51 8.94
N GLY A 131 -21.93 -7.55 7.64
CA GLY A 131 -21.31 -6.68 6.69
C GLY A 131 -22.29 -6.05 5.70
N ALA A 132 -21.85 -4.96 5.12
CA ALA A 132 -22.52 -4.30 4.01
C ALA A 132 -21.50 -3.95 2.92
N GLU A 133 -21.84 -4.26 1.69
CA GLU A 133 -21.10 -3.86 0.49
C GLU A 133 -21.66 -2.53 -0.02
N LEU A 134 -20.79 -1.56 -0.27
CA LEU A 134 -21.19 -0.27 -0.81
C LEU A 134 -21.29 -0.32 -2.33
N MET A 135 -22.39 0.23 -2.86
CA MET A 135 -22.68 0.30 -4.29
C MET A 135 -22.47 1.73 -4.77
N TYR A 136 -21.73 1.90 -5.84
CA TYR A 136 -21.34 3.20 -6.38
C TYR A 136 -22.15 3.58 -7.62
N SER A 137 -22.05 4.83 -8.03
CA SER A 137 -22.68 5.32 -9.27
C SER A 137 -21.98 4.86 -10.55
N SER A 138 -20.78 4.33 -10.44
CA SER A 138 -19.97 3.71 -11.49
C SER A 138 -19.58 2.29 -11.08
N ASP A 139 -19.17 1.47 -12.04
CA ASP A 139 -18.58 0.18 -11.72
C ASP A 139 -17.24 0.38 -11.02
N VAL A 140 -17.02 -0.35 -9.94
CA VAL A 140 -15.80 -0.33 -9.13
C VAL A 140 -15.23 -1.73 -9.06
N GLU A 141 -13.91 -1.83 -9.25
CA GLU A 141 -13.20 -3.11 -9.15
C GLU A 141 -13.09 -3.57 -7.70
N TYR A 142 -12.86 -2.63 -6.77
CA TYR A 142 -12.68 -2.90 -5.35
C TYR A 142 -13.72 -2.16 -4.50
N PRO A 143 -14.93 -2.73 -4.30
CA PRO A 143 -15.97 -2.09 -3.50
C PRO A 143 -15.56 -2.02 -2.02
N LEU A 144 -15.92 -0.92 -1.36
CA LEU A 144 -15.71 -0.78 0.07
C LEU A 144 -16.75 -1.59 0.84
N TYR A 145 -16.30 -2.33 1.83
CA TYR A 145 -17.13 -3.09 2.76
C TYR A 145 -17.12 -2.43 4.14
N ILE A 146 -18.27 -2.39 4.80
CA ILE A 146 -18.41 -1.93 6.17
C ILE A 146 -18.83 -3.12 7.02
N PHE A 147 -18.17 -3.34 8.15
CA PHE A 147 -18.43 -4.46 9.03
C PHE A 147 -18.82 -4.00 10.44
N PHE A 148 -19.62 -4.80 11.09
CA PHE A 148 -20.12 -4.62 12.45
C PHE A 148 -19.98 -5.92 13.22
N THR A 149 -19.60 -5.82 14.50
CA THR A 149 -19.64 -6.95 15.41
C THR A 149 -21.04 -7.14 15.96
N VAL A 150 -21.38 -8.35 16.34
CA VAL A 150 -22.67 -8.70 16.93
C VAL A 150 -22.46 -9.23 18.33
N LYS A 151 -23.12 -8.63 19.31
CA LYS A 151 -23.08 -9.09 20.70
C LYS A 151 -23.91 -10.37 20.87
N GLU A 152 -23.72 -11.09 21.98
CA GLU A 152 -24.47 -12.31 22.30
C GLU A 152 -25.99 -12.13 22.31
N ASN A 153 -26.48 -10.95 22.61
CA ASN A 153 -27.91 -10.60 22.57
C ASN A 153 -28.45 -10.30 21.15
N GLY A 154 -27.60 -10.41 20.11
CA GLY A 154 -27.94 -10.11 18.72
C GLY A 154 -27.84 -8.62 18.33
N GLU A 155 -27.42 -7.77 19.24
CA GLU A 155 -27.24 -6.33 19.01
C GLU A 155 -26.02 -6.05 18.15
N VAL A 156 -26.20 -5.23 17.13
CA VAL A 156 -25.13 -4.79 16.22
C VAL A 156 -24.32 -3.68 16.87
N THR A 157 -23.00 -3.75 16.76
CA THR A 157 -22.10 -2.80 17.40
C THR A 157 -21.01 -2.32 16.45
N LEU A 158 -20.74 -1.02 16.44
CA LEU A 158 -19.53 -0.47 15.85
C LEU A 158 -18.40 -0.59 16.88
N SER A 159 -17.71 -1.73 16.85
CA SER A 159 -16.70 -2.07 17.85
C SER A 159 -15.54 -1.08 17.85
N LYS A 160 -15.19 -0.57 19.04
CA LYS A 160 -14.04 0.29 19.22
C LYS A 160 -12.75 -0.41 18.81
N ASP A 161 -12.59 -1.68 19.15
CA ASP A 161 -11.38 -2.45 18.80
C ASP A 161 -11.27 -2.68 17.30
N TRP A 162 -12.40 -2.89 16.62
CA TRP A 162 -12.44 -2.98 15.17
C TRP A 162 -11.98 -1.66 14.52
N VAL A 163 -12.61 -0.57 14.91
CA VAL A 163 -12.32 0.76 14.37
C VAL A 163 -10.87 1.19 14.62
N THR A 164 -10.39 1.03 15.86
CA THR A 164 -9.00 1.38 16.21
C THR A 164 -7.98 0.54 15.45
N SER A 165 -8.25 -0.73 15.24
CA SER A 165 -7.35 -1.60 14.48
C SER A 165 -7.27 -1.20 13.00
N ILE A 166 -8.37 -0.75 12.39
CA ILE A 166 -8.38 -0.19 11.03
C ILE A 166 -7.60 1.13 10.97
N ILE A 167 -7.83 2.04 11.91
CA ILE A 167 -7.10 3.31 11.97
C ILE A 167 -5.60 3.05 12.10
N ASN A 168 -5.20 2.14 12.97
CA ASN A 168 -3.80 1.85 13.21
C ASN A 168 -3.10 1.27 11.97
N ILE A 169 -3.71 0.29 11.28
CA ILE A 169 -3.09 -0.30 10.08
C ILE A 169 -3.04 0.70 8.92
N TYR A 170 -4.07 1.53 8.78
CA TYR A 170 -4.10 2.60 7.77
C TYR A 170 -3.00 3.65 8.04
N ASN A 171 -2.87 4.13 9.27
CA ASN A 171 -1.84 5.10 9.63
C ASN A 171 -0.43 4.51 9.51
N TYR A 172 -0.25 3.22 9.85
CA TYR A 172 1.01 2.54 9.68
C TYR A 172 1.41 2.44 8.19
N SER A 173 0.48 2.09 7.32
CA SER A 173 0.75 2.02 5.88
C SER A 173 1.06 3.40 5.29
N ASN A 174 0.32 4.44 5.67
CA ASN A 174 0.62 5.81 5.25
C ASN A 174 2.00 6.28 5.69
N HIS A 175 2.40 5.93 6.91
CA HIS A 175 3.73 6.26 7.41
C HIS A 175 4.81 5.56 6.58
N TYR A 176 4.62 4.28 6.24
CA TYR A 176 5.53 3.56 5.37
C TYR A 176 5.72 4.24 4.00
N PHE A 177 4.62 4.56 3.32
CA PHE A 177 4.69 5.22 2.02
C PHE A 177 5.28 6.63 2.10
N THR A 178 5.02 7.37 3.18
CA THR A 178 5.66 8.67 3.42
C THR A 178 7.18 8.55 3.51
N LEU A 179 7.69 7.53 4.22
CA LEU A 179 9.12 7.30 4.34
C LEU A 179 9.77 6.88 3.03
N LEU A 180 9.05 6.15 2.18
CA LEU A 180 9.52 5.80 0.84
C LEU A 180 9.59 7.04 -0.06
N ASP A 181 8.58 7.91 -0.03
CA ASP A 181 8.56 9.17 -0.77
C ASP A 181 9.69 10.13 -0.33
N GLU A 182 9.99 10.14 0.97
CA GLU A 182 11.14 10.88 1.53
C GLU A 182 12.49 10.21 1.25
N SER A 183 12.51 9.03 0.63
CA SER A 183 13.72 8.20 0.42
C SER A 183 14.50 7.93 1.71
N ASN A 184 13.78 7.76 2.84
CA ASN A 184 14.37 7.57 4.17
C ASN A 184 14.62 6.10 4.48
N ALA A 185 15.66 5.52 3.88
CA ALA A 185 16.00 4.11 4.00
C ALA A 185 16.22 3.64 5.46
N ASP A 186 16.79 4.46 6.33
CA ASP A 186 16.98 4.11 7.75
C ASP A 186 15.65 3.92 8.48
N ALA A 187 14.69 4.81 8.24
CA ALA A 187 13.38 4.72 8.85
C ALA A 187 12.54 3.57 8.23
N VAL A 188 12.64 3.36 6.92
CA VAL A 188 12.02 2.20 6.23
C VAL A 188 12.59 0.90 6.80
N LYS A 189 13.92 0.77 6.97
CA LYS A 189 14.55 -0.38 7.64
C LYS A 189 13.96 -0.62 9.02
N ALA A 190 13.81 0.42 9.83
CA ALA A 190 13.25 0.30 11.17
C ALA A 190 11.81 -0.23 11.19
N LEU A 191 11.01 0.07 10.16
CA LEU A 191 9.67 -0.49 10.00
C LEU A 191 9.68 -1.94 9.50
N LEU A 192 10.65 -2.31 8.67
CA LEU A 192 10.77 -3.67 8.12
C LEU A 192 11.31 -4.68 9.14
N MET A 193 12.32 -4.28 9.94
CA MET A 193 13.04 -5.15 10.87
C MET A 193 12.16 -6.06 11.73
N PRO A 194 11.04 -5.60 12.33
CA PRO A 194 10.21 -6.46 13.17
C PRO A 194 9.57 -7.65 12.43
N GLY A 195 9.42 -7.56 11.12
CA GLY A 195 8.88 -8.62 10.26
C GLY A 195 9.89 -9.70 9.88
N PHE A 196 11.18 -9.48 10.13
CA PHE A 196 12.25 -10.41 9.81
C PHE A 196 12.77 -11.11 11.06
N SER A 197 12.86 -12.45 11.00
CA SER A 197 13.38 -13.27 12.06
C SER A 197 14.34 -14.32 11.48
N GLY A 198 15.56 -14.38 11.99
CA GLY A 198 16.60 -15.29 11.53
C GLY A 198 17.97 -14.60 11.54
N GLU A 199 19.04 -15.37 11.73
CA GLU A 199 20.41 -14.83 11.81
C GLU A 199 20.88 -14.26 10.44
N GLU A 200 20.26 -14.71 9.35
CA GLU A 200 20.51 -14.23 7.98
C GLU A 200 19.99 -12.81 7.73
N TYR A 201 19.00 -12.33 8.51
CA TYR A 201 18.41 -11.00 8.38
C TYR A 201 19.14 -9.98 9.25
N THR A 202 20.40 -9.73 8.90
CA THR A 202 21.22 -8.71 9.58
C THR A 202 20.69 -7.30 9.30
N ASP A 203 21.10 -6.34 10.13
CA ASP A 203 20.81 -4.92 9.94
C ASP A 203 21.18 -4.43 8.53
N GLU A 204 22.29 -4.90 7.98
CA GLU A 204 22.80 -4.55 6.66
C GLU A 204 21.94 -5.11 5.53
N VAL A 205 21.48 -6.36 5.67
CA VAL A 205 20.59 -7.02 4.70
C VAL A 205 19.25 -6.29 4.63
N VAL A 206 18.63 -6.00 5.77
CA VAL A 206 17.35 -5.28 5.81
C VAL A 206 17.51 -3.82 5.34
N TYR A 207 18.66 -3.19 5.62
CA TYR A 207 18.96 -1.86 5.10
C TYR A 207 19.09 -1.85 3.58
N ALA A 208 19.77 -2.83 2.99
CA ALA A 208 19.89 -2.95 1.53
C ALA A 208 18.50 -3.08 0.88
N LYS A 209 17.58 -3.87 1.48
CA LYS A 209 16.19 -3.93 1.02
C LYS A 209 15.49 -2.58 1.13
N ALA A 210 15.65 -1.87 2.23
CA ALA A 210 15.04 -0.56 2.43
C ALA A 210 15.53 0.46 1.39
N GLN A 211 16.83 0.49 1.08
CA GLN A 211 17.41 1.32 0.03
C GLN A 211 16.81 0.98 -1.34
N MET A 212 16.74 -0.30 -1.68
CA MET A 212 16.15 -0.76 -2.92
C MET A 212 14.69 -0.32 -3.07
N LEU A 213 13.87 -0.47 -2.02
CA LEU A 213 12.48 -0.02 -2.03
C LEU A 213 12.39 1.49 -2.23
N CYS A 214 13.18 2.29 -1.51
CA CYS A 214 13.24 3.74 -1.71
C CYS A 214 13.56 4.11 -3.16
N GLU A 215 14.54 3.45 -3.78
CA GLU A 215 14.91 3.68 -5.17
C GLU A 215 13.78 3.27 -6.14
N PHE A 216 13.17 2.11 -5.92
CA PHE A 216 12.03 1.64 -6.72
C PHE A 216 10.91 2.67 -6.74
N TYR A 217 10.53 3.20 -5.58
CA TYR A 217 9.45 4.19 -5.50
C TYR A 217 9.86 5.55 -6.05
N ARG A 218 11.11 5.96 -5.85
CA ARG A 218 11.65 7.23 -6.39
C ARG A 218 11.65 7.27 -7.93
N LEU A 219 11.91 6.14 -8.58
CA LEU A 219 11.98 6.05 -10.03
C LEU A 219 10.61 5.85 -10.69
N ARG A 220 9.61 5.41 -9.94
CA ARG A 220 8.22 5.48 -10.41
C ARG A 220 7.80 6.95 -10.37
N VAL A 221 7.31 7.48 -11.49
CA VAL A 221 6.76 8.84 -11.57
C VAL A 221 5.40 8.87 -10.86
N MET A 222 5.40 8.52 -9.58
CA MET A 222 4.23 8.63 -8.72
C MET A 222 4.41 9.82 -7.81
N SER A 223 3.73 10.89 -8.13
CA SER A 223 3.82 12.13 -7.37
C SER A 223 2.97 12.13 -6.11
N ASN A 224 2.15 11.07 -5.83
CA ASN A 224 1.17 11.17 -4.75
C ASN A 224 0.64 9.81 -4.26
N ILE A 225 0.74 9.58 -2.94
CA ILE A 225 0.15 8.44 -2.21
C ILE A 225 -1.38 8.35 -2.42
N SER A 226 -2.05 9.44 -2.77
CA SER A 226 -3.48 9.49 -3.07
C SER A 226 -3.89 8.71 -4.33
N GLU A 227 -2.92 8.24 -5.12
CA GLU A 227 -3.15 7.45 -6.34
C GLU A 227 -3.18 5.94 -6.07
N TYR A 228 -2.99 5.51 -4.82
CA TYR A 228 -3.05 4.11 -4.44
C TYR A 228 -4.49 3.63 -4.31
N GLU A 229 -4.72 2.41 -4.76
CA GLU A 229 -5.98 1.71 -4.59
C GLU A 229 -5.91 0.79 -3.36
N ILE A 230 -6.75 1.04 -2.37
CA ILE A 230 -6.89 0.13 -1.24
C ILE A 230 -7.86 -0.98 -1.62
N THR A 231 -7.31 -2.16 -1.91
CA THR A 231 -8.07 -3.33 -2.35
C THR A 231 -8.62 -4.16 -1.17
N ARG A 232 -8.04 -3.98 0.01
CA ARG A 232 -8.47 -4.64 1.25
C ARG A 232 -8.19 -3.75 2.45
N LEU A 233 -9.18 -3.57 3.32
CA LEU A 233 -9.06 -2.86 4.59
C LEU A 233 -9.92 -3.54 5.65
N VAL A 234 -9.28 -4.28 6.53
CA VAL A 234 -9.90 -4.96 7.68
C VAL A 234 -9.00 -4.85 8.90
N PRO A 235 -9.48 -5.14 10.14
CA PRO A 235 -8.66 -5.04 11.33
C PRO A 235 -7.32 -5.76 11.21
N GLY A 236 -6.25 -5.00 11.35
CA GLY A 236 -4.88 -5.52 11.29
C GLY A 236 -4.42 -6.01 9.92
N GLN A 237 -5.17 -5.77 8.85
CA GLN A 237 -4.78 -6.12 7.48
C GLN A 237 -5.18 -5.02 6.51
N MET A 238 -4.24 -4.65 5.66
CA MET A 238 -4.48 -3.72 4.56
C MET A 238 -3.70 -4.18 3.33
N THR A 239 -4.32 -4.10 2.17
CA THR A 239 -3.65 -4.34 0.89
C THR A 239 -3.85 -3.12 0.00
N VAL A 240 -2.76 -2.68 -0.58
CA VAL A 240 -2.69 -1.51 -1.47
C VAL A 240 -2.19 -2.00 -2.80
N ARG A 241 -2.90 -1.64 -3.86
CA ARG A 241 -2.45 -1.75 -5.24
C ARG A 241 -1.92 -0.40 -5.69
N ILE A 242 -0.75 -0.39 -6.24
CA ILE A 242 -0.17 0.74 -6.93
C ILE A 242 -0.37 0.45 -8.41
N PRO A 243 -1.24 1.19 -9.10
CA PRO A 243 -1.59 0.87 -10.47
C PRO A 243 -0.42 1.07 -11.43
N GLU A 244 -0.55 0.52 -12.61
CA GLU A 244 0.36 0.72 -13.72
C GLU A 244 0.65 2.21 -13.94
N THR A 245 1.93 2.55 -14.11
CA THR A 245 2.39 3.90 -14.36
C THR A 245 3.41 3.93 -15.48
N ILE A 246 3.46 5.02 -16.23
CA ILE A 246 4.45 5.24 -17.30
C ILE A 246 5.51 6.20 -16.77
N ALA A 247 6.78 5.79 -16.81
CA ALA A 247 7.91 6.64 -16.48
C ALA A 247 8.10 7.76 -17.52
N ALA A 248 8.86 8.80 -17.15
CA ALA A 248 9.17 9.93 -18.02
C ALA A 248 9.86 9.52 -19.34
N GLU A 249 10.58 8.37 -19.32
CA GLU A 249 11.28 7.81 -20.49
C GLU A 249 10.39 6.86 -21.32
N GLY A 250 9.11 6.72 -20.98
CA GLY A 250 8.15 5.87 -21.68
C GLY A 250 8.15 4.41 -21.23
N ASP A 251 8.94 4.06 -20.23
CA ASP A 251 8.93 2.73 -19.63
C ASP A 251 7.65 2.47 -18.84
N LEU A 252 7.13 1.25 -18.93
CA LEU A 252 5.94 0.82 -18.22
C LEU A 252 6.32 0.17 -16.89
N PHE A 253 5.78 0.71 -15.79
CA PHE A 253 5.77 0.04 -14.50
C PHE A 253 4.42 -0.65 -14.32
N GLU A 254 4.43 -1.97 -14.26
CA GLU A 254 3.22 -2.75 -13.99
C GLU A 254 2.68 -2.52 -12.57
N ASP A 255 1.50 -3.06 -12.34
CA ASP A 255 0.85 -3.07 -11.03
C ASP A 255 1.78 -3.61 -9.95
N HIS A 256 1.77 -2.96 -8.81
CA HIS A 256 2.51 -3.39 -7.64
C HIS A 256 1.61 -3.50 -6.42
N ILE A 257 1.67 -4.63 -5.71
CA ILE A 257 0.82 -4.90 -4.54
C ILE A 257 1.67 -4.92 -3.28
N VAL A 258 1.25 -4.11 -2.31
CA VAL A 258 1.84 -4.08 -0.97
C VAL A 258 0.79 -4.50 0.05
N SER A 259 1.14 -5.45 0.92
CA SER A 259 0.26 -5.91 1.98
C SER A 259 0.86 -5.62 3.35
N PHE A 260 0.00 -5.19 4.26
CA PHE A 260 0.32 -4.91 5.66
C PHE A 260 -0.48 -5.85 6.54
N ALA A 261 0.16 -6.45 7.55
CA ALA A 261 -0.50 -7.32 8.50
C ALA A 261 0.01 -7.09 9.92
N TYR A 262 -0.90 -6.99 10.89
CA TYR A 262 -0.56 -6.99 12.31
C TYR A 262 -0.73 -8.40 12.86
N GLN A 263 0.37 -9.06 13.18
CA GLN A 263 0.41 -10.44 13.65
C GLN A 263 1.38 -10.55 14.84
N ASN A 264 0.99 -11.28 15.88
CA ASN A 264 1.83 -11.53 17.05
C ASN A 264 2.40 -10.26 17.73
N GLY A 265 1.65 -9.15 17.70
CA GLY A 265 2.08 -7.89 18.31
C GLY A 265 2.97 -7.03 17.41
N VAL A 266 3.23 -7.45 16.17
CA VAL A 266 4.14 -6.78 15.24
C VAL A 266 3.42 -6.48 13.93
N TYR A 267 3.76 -5.34 13.33
CA TYR A 267 3.38 -5.04 11.96
C TYR A 267 4.38 -5.67 10.99
N ASN A 268 3.86 -6.37 9.99
CA ASN A 268 4.63 -6.96 8.90
C ASN A 268 4.28 -6.26 7.61
N ILE A 269 5.28 -5.94 6.81
CA ILE A 269 5.15 -5.31 5.49
C ILE A 269 5.59 -6.33 4.44
N TYR A 270 4.68 -6.66 3.54
CA TYR A 270 4.93 -7.56 2.41
C TYR A 270 4.99 -6.71 1.15
N ASP A 271 6.15 -6.12 0.93
CA ASP A 271 6.50 -5.35 -0.26
C ASP A 271 7.60 -6.11 -1.00
N LYS A 272 7.20 -6.74 -2.12
CA LYS A 272 8.09 -7.57 -2.94
C LYS A 272 8.05 -7.05 -4.37
N ILE A 273 9.14 -6.46 -4.80
CA ILE A 273 9.30 -6.04 -6.19
C ILE A 273 9.33 -7.30 -7.06
N ASN A 274 8.49 -7.32 -8.09
CA ASN A 274 8.57 -8.36 -9.10
C ASN A 274 9.76 -8.06 -10.01
N ALA A 275 10.80 -8.89 -9.94
CA ALA A 275 12.01 -8.68 -10.70
C ALA A 275 11.80 -8.70 -12.22
N ALA A 276 10.82 -9.47 -12.71
CA ALA A 276 10.47 -9.51 -14.13
C ALA A 276 9.89 -8.18 -14.65
N ASN A 277 9.31 -7.39 -13.74
CA ASN A 277 8.70 -6.09 -14.04
C ASN A 277 9.59 -4.92 -13.58
N ASP A 278 10.79 -5.21 -13.08
CA ASP A 278 11.74 -4.18 -12.69
C ASP A 278 12.60 -3.74 -13.87
N ILE A 279 12.03 -2.88 -14.71
CA ILE A 279 12.73 -2.29 -15.86
C ILE A 279 14.01 -1.53 -15.49
N ASN A 280 14.22 -1.22 -14.20
CA ASN A 280 15.46 -0.54 -13.80
C ASN A 280 16.68 -1.46 -13.90
N LEU A 281 16.50 -2.78 -13.90
CA LEU A 281 17.57 -3.75 -14.09
C LEU A 281 18.29 -3.62 -15.44
N VAL A 282 17.69 -2.93 -16.42
CA VAL A 282 18.34 -2.66 -17.72
C VAL A 282 19.20 -1.40 -17.72
N TYR A 283 19.25 -0.64 -16.61
CA TYR A 283 20.06 0.58 -16.49
C TYR A 283 21.35 0.33 -15.71
N LEU A 284 22.43 0.92 -16.22
CA LEU A 284 23.64 1.16 -15.43
C LEU A 284 23.44 2.39 -14.57
N VAL A 285 23.66 2.26 -13.27
CA VAL A 285 23.45 3.32 -12.26
C VAL A 285 24.77 3.58 -11.52
N ARG A 286 25.01 4.85 -11.17
CA ARG A 286 26.11 5.27 -10.28
C ARG A 286 25.55 6.18 -9.18
N GLY A 287 25.50 5.68 -7.97
CA GLY A 287 24.74 6.33 -6.90
C GLY A 287 23.27 6.44 -7.30
N ASP A 288 22.72 7.64 -7.37
CA ASP A 288 21.31 7.91 -7.74
C ASP A 288 21.11 8.27 -9.22
N GLU A 289 22.20 8.22 -10.02
CA GLU A 289 22.18 8.65 -11.41
C GLU A 289 22.10 7.46 -12.35
N ARG A 290 21.04 7.38 -13.18
CA ARG A 290 20.96 6.48 -14.32
C ARG A 290 21.90 6.99 -15.42
N LEU A 291 22.84 6.18 -15.82
CA LEU A 291 23.85 6.57 -16.80
C LEU A 291 23.49 6.15 -18.21
N ILE A 292 23.31 4.88 -18.43
CA ILE A 292 23.01 4.28 -19.72
C ILE A 292 22.02 3.13 -19.57
N ARG A 293 21.28 2.82 -20.64
CA ARG A 293 20.27 1.77 -20.71
C ARG A 293 20.62 0.76 -21.81
N ALA A 294 20.56 -0.52 -21.48
CA ALA A 294 20.62 -1.56 -22.51
C ALA A 294 19.47 -1.41 -23.52
N GLY A 295 19.74 -1.66 -24.79
CA GLY A 295 18.79 -1.48 -25.88
C GLY A 295 18.77 -0.08 -26.52
N ASN A 296 19.44 0.92 -25.92
CA ASN A 296 19.57 2.25 -26.52
C ASN A 296 20.80 2.38 -27.37
N GLU A 297 20.79 3.33 -28.32
CA GLU A 297 21.94 3.69 -29.17
C GLU A 297 22.81 4.73 -28.45
N TYR A 298 24.13 4.55 -28.55
CA TYR A 298 25.12 5.50 -28.01
C TYR A 298 26.29 5.66 -28.97
N SER A 299 26.78 6.91 -29.09
CA SER A 299 28.10 7.16 -29.67
C SER A 299 29.20 7.04 -28.62
N TYR A 300 30.44 6.87 -29.05
CA TYR A 300 31.60 6.88 -28.15
C TYR A 300 31.71 8.19 -27.38
N SER A 301 31.45 9.32 -28.02
CA SER A 301 31.50 10.63 -27.39
C SER A 301 30.45 10.77 -26.27
N GLN A 302 29.23 10.27 -26.47
CA GLN A 302 28.17 10.24 -25.44
C GLN A 302 28.59 9.34 -24.29
N LEU A 303 29.02 8.11 -24.61
CA LEU A 303 29.46 7.13 -23.61
C LEU A 303 30.57 7.70 -22.72
N ASN A 304 31.60 8.32 -23.32
CA ASN A 304 32.72 8.91 -22.60
C ASN A 304 32.28 10.07 -21.69
N SER A 305 31.30 10.86 -22.10
CA SER A 305 30.77 11.96 -21.28
C SER A 305 30.02 11.47 -20.04
N VAL A 306 29.29 10.35 -20.16
CA VAL A 306 28.42 9.79 -19.12
C VAL A 306 29.22 8.94 -18.15
N ILE A 307 30.05 8.02 -18.63
CA ILE A 307 30.88 7.14 -17.79
C ILE A 307 32.01 7.94 -17.12
N GLY A 308 32.59 8.93 -17.82
CA GLY A 308 33.60 9.85 -17.27
C GLY A 308 34.93 9.22 -16.96
N SER A 309 35.20 7.99 -17.41
CA SER A 309 36.46 7.28 -17.30
C SER A 309 36.94 6.78 -18.65
N VAL A 310 38.29 6.63 -18.79
CA VAL A 310 38.88 6.12 -20.03
C VAL A 310 38.81 4.60 -20.02
N PRO A 311 38.30 3.97 -21.09
CA PRO A 311 38.31 2.51 -21.20
C PRO A 311 39.74 1.96 -21.22
N SER A 312 39.93 0.83 -20.56
CA SER A 312 41.22 0.12 -20.56
C SER A 312 41.49 -0.59 -21.88
N THR A 313 40.44 -1.02 -22.56
CA THR A 313 40.51 -1.71 -23.82
C THR A 313 39.29 -1.40 -24.67
N PHE A 314 39.54 -1.32 -25.99
CA PHE A 314 38.51 -1.14 -27.01
C PHE A 314 38.78 -2.17 -28.11
N SER A 315 37.78 -2.97 -28.42
CA SER A 315 37.87 -4.01 -29.45
C SER A 315 36.72 -3.90 -30.44
N TYR A 316 37.08 -3.75 -31.72
CA TYR A 316 36.11 -3.77 -32.82
C TYR A 316 36.20 -5.08 -33.56
N ASP A 317 35.09 -5.74 -33.76
CA ASP A 317 34.91 -6.93 -34.59
C ASP A 317 34.12 -6.56 -35.86
N PRO A 318 34.78 -6.38 -37.01
CA PRO A 318 34.13 -6.00 -38.24
C PRO A 318 33.24 -7.09 -38.84
N ASP A 319 33.52 -8.36 -38.54
CA ASP A 319 32.77 -9.51 -39.09
C ASP A 319 31.38 -9.60 -38.45
N ASN A 320 31.28 -9.24 -37.17
CA ASN A 320 30.03 -9.21 -36.42
C ASN A 320 29.45 -7.80 -36.24
N ASN A 321 30.10 -6.80 -36.81
CA ASN A 321 29.72 -5.39 -36.67
C ASN A 321 29.50 -4.97 -35.21
N MET A 322 30.46 -5.33 -34.33
CA MET A 322 30.34 -5.24 -32.88
C MET A 322 31.55 -4.51 -32.28
N ILE A 323 31.26 -3.75 -31.21
CA ILE A 323 32.28 -3.12 -30.37
C ILE A 323 32.14 -3.62 -28.91
N ILE A 324 33.28 -3.94 -28.31
CA ILE A 324 33.38 -4.18 -26.86
C ILE A 324 34.26 -3.09 -26.25
N VAL A 325 33.71 -2.41 -25.25
CA VAL A 325 34.40 -1.37 -24.46
C VAL A 325 34.61 -1.92 -23.05
N ILE A 326 35.87 -2.00 -22.60
CA ILE A 326 36.24 -2.57 -21.31
C ILE A 326 36.80 -1.47 -20.43
N TYR A 327 36.20 -1.28 -19.27
CA TYR A 327 36.69 -0.52 -18.15
C TYR A 327 37.27 -1.47 -17.09
N SER A 328 37.76 -0.95 -15.99
CA SER A 328 38.33 -1.78 -14.90
C SER A 328 37.33 -2.74 -14.27
N ASP A 329 36.06 -2.33 -14.22
CA ASP A 329 34.98 -2.93 -13.46
C ASP A 329 33.67 -3.11 -14.29
N LEU A 330 33.70 -2.66 -15.55
CA LEU A 330 32.54 -2.63 -16.42
C LEU A 330 32.94 -3.04 -17.86
N VAL A 331 32.14 -3.91 -18.46
CA VAL A 331 32.23 -4.29 -19.89
C VAL A 331 30.91 -3.95 -20.58
N LEU A 332 31.01 -3.20 -21.67
CA LEU A 332 29.90 -2.83 -22.51
C LEU A 332 30.04 -3.45 -23.90
N ARG A 333 28.95 -3.99 -24.44
CA ARG A 333 28.90 -4.50 -25.79
C ARG A 333 27.90 -3.71 -26.61
N PHE A 334 28.32 -3.31 -27.80
CA PHE A 334 27.51 -2.61 -28.80
C PHE A 334 27.46 -3.42 -30.09
N ASP A 335 26.27 -3.62 -30.61
CA ASP A 335 26.03 -4.25 -31.92
C ASP A 335 25.51 -3.18 -32.91
N ASP A 336 25.40 -3.55 -34.19
CA ASP A 336 24.96 -2.67 -35.30
C ASP A 336 25.79 -1.38 -35.41
N VAL A 337 27.08 -1.50 -35.24
CA VAL A 337 27.98 -0.38 -35.15
C VAL A 337 28.17 0.33 -36.48
N VAL A 338 28.02 1.65 -36.47
CA VAL A 338 28.28 2.54 -37.61
C VAL A 338 29.47 3.43 -37.28
N MET A 339 30.55 3.34 -38.08
CA MET A 339 31.73 4.21 -37.91
C MET A 339 31.48 5.56 -38.54
N THR A 340 31.64 6.64 -37.77
CA THR A 340 31.45 8.04 -38.18
C THR A 340 32.71 8.87 -37.98
N GLY A 341 33.71 8.68 -38.88
CA GLY A 341 35.02 9.30 -38.76
C GLY A 341 35.86 8.78 -37.59
N GLU A 342 36.12 9.60 -36.60
CA GLU A 342 36.84 9.22 -35.37
C GLU A 342 35.90 8.73 -34.26
N ASP A 343 34.60 8.80 -34.47
CA ASP A 343 33.56 8.31 -33.56
C ASP A 343 32.85 7.08 -34.13
N TRP A 344 32.04 6.44 -33.33
CA TRP A 344 31.15 5.35 -33.71
C TRP A 344 29.83 5.49 -32.97
N GLU A 345 28.79 4.87 -33.51
CA GLU A 345 27.49 4.76 -32.89
C GLU A 345 27.01 3.32 -32.99
N GLY A 346 26.36 2.80 -31.94
CA GLY A 346 25.86 1.41 -31.93
C GLY A 346 24.84 1.20 -30.81
N SER A 347 24.07 0.11 -30.95
CA SER A 347 23.09 -0.32 -29.95
C SER A 347 23.78 -1.03 -28.80
N LEU A 348 23.57 -0.55 -27.56
CA LEU A 348 24.09 -1.19 -26.36
C LEU A 348 23.32 -2.48 -26.06
N THR A 349 23.89 -3.62 -26.37
CA THR A 349 23.25 -4.93 -26.21
C THR A 349 23.61 -5.65 -24.91
N SER A 350 24.71 -5.27 -24.24
CA SER A 350 25.03 -5.84 -22.94
C SER A 350 25.78 -4.88 -22.04
N ILE A 351 25.42 -4.92 -20.75
CA ILE A 351 26.13 -4.27 -19.64
C ILE A 351 26.58 -5.39 -18.69
N HIS A 352 27.88 -5.50 -18.41
CA HIS A 352 28.43 -6.52 -17.53
C HIS A 352 29.30 -5.88 -16.45
N LEU A 353 28.87 -5.96 -15.19
CA LEU A 353 29.61 -5.54 -14.00
C LEU A 353 30.48 -6.71 -13.52
N ILE A 354 31.77 -6.46 -13.37
CA ILE A 354 32.78 -7.46 -12.96
C ILE A 354 33.50 -6.96 -11.71
N SER A 355 33.49 -7.75 -10.65
CA SER A 355 34.09 -7.43 -9.35
C SER A 355 33.71 -6.06 -8.76
N SER A 356 34.29 -5.63 -7.65
CA SER A 356 33.91 -4.42 -6.91
C SER A 356 33.78 -3.17 -7.79
N SER A 357 32.55 -2.86 -8.20
CA SER A 357 32.21 -1.74 -9.06
C SER A 357 31.59 -0.58 -8.28
N ILE A 358 31.83 0.65 -8.76
CA ILE A 358 31.08 1.83 -8.30
C ILE A 358 29.69 1.92 -8.98
N TYR A 359 29.41 0.98 -9.86
CA TYR A 359 28.19 0.88 -10.62
C TYR A 359 27.28 -0.23 -10.08
N SER A 360 25.99 -0.11 -10.32
CA SER A 360 24.99 -1.14 -10.09
C SER A 360 24.08 -1.27 -11.31
N LEU A 361 23.40 -2.40 -11.44
CA LEU A 361 22.19 -2.51 -12.27
C LEU A 361 20.97 -2.22 -11.41
N GLY A 362 20.05 -1.44 -11.94
CA GLY A 362 18.83 -1.10 -11.23
C GLY A 362 19.05 -0.59 -9.81
N TYR A 363 18.29 -1.17 -8.87
CA TYR A 363 18.35 -0.78 -7.46
C TYR A 363 19.43 -1.56 -6.71
N ASN A 364 20.68 -1.15 -6.85
CA ASN A 364 21.78 -1.73 -6.10
C ASN A 364 22.05 -3.22 -6.35
N LEU A 365 21.84 -3.74 -7.57
CA LEU A 365 22.34 -5.05 -7.93
C LEU A 365 23.79 -4.89 -8.42
N TYR A 366 24.76 -5.32 -7.60
CA TYR A 366 26.20 -5.10 -7.86
C TYR A 366 27.06 -6.28 -7.36
N PRO A 367 28.25 -6.47 -7.89
CA PRO A 367 29.22 -7.43 -7.37
C PRO A 367 29.61 -7.17 -5.92
N GLY A 368 29.64 -8.22 -5.10
CA GLY A 368 29.93 -8.17 -3.67
C GLY A 368 28.68 -8.28 -2.77
N MET A 369 27.47 -8.19 -3.31
CA MET A 369 26.26 -8.51 -2.54
C MET A 369 26.27 -9.97 -2.09
N THR A 370 25.73 -10.23 -0.90
CA THR A 370 25.48 -11.60 -0.46
C THR A 370 24.27 -12.18 -1.18
N ARG A 371 24.21 -13.51 -1.28
CA ARG A 371 23.04 -14.22 -1.83
C ARG A 371 21.75 -13.80 -1.15
N THR A 372 21.78 -13.67 0.18
CA THR A 372 20.59 -13.23 0.95
C THR A 372 20.14 -11.83 0.55
N GLN A 373 21.07 -10.89 0.35
CA GLN A 373 20.73 -9.55 -0.15
C GLN A 373 20.06 -9.59 -1.51
N VAL A 374 20.59 -10.41 -2.44
CA VAL A 374 19.99 -10.58 -3.77
C VAL A 374 18.56 -11.14 -3.67
N LEU A 375 18.37 -12.24 -2.91
CA LEU A 375 17.06 -12.86 -2.75
C LEU A 375 16.05 -11.98 -2.00
N MET A 376 16.53 -11.10 -1.12
CA MET A 376 15.70 -10.09 -0.49
C MET A 376 15.23 -9.01 -1.47
N ALA A 377 16.14 -8.61 -2.38
CA ALA A 377 15.85 -7.63 -3.41
C ALA A 377 14.99 -8.24 -4.54
N TYR A 378 15.38 -9.41 -5.01
CA TYR A 378 14.81 -10.10 -6.16
C TYR A 378 14.36 -11.53 -5.79
N PRO A 379 13.25 -11.68 -5.05
CA PRO A 379 12.81 -12.97 -4.50
C PRO A 379 12.40 -14.00 -5.56
N PHE A 380 12.33 -13.61 -6.83
CA PHE A 380 12.03 -14.49 -7.96
C PHE A 380 13.24 -14.82 -8.81
N ALA A 381 14.45 -14.42 -8.43
CA ALA A 381 15.65 -14.98 -9.03
C ALA A 381 15.61 -16.49 -8.80
N ASP A 382 15.68 -17.28 -9.88
CA ASP A 382 15.72 -18.74 -9.77
C ASP A 382 16.92 -19.13 -8.92
N GLU A 383 16.67 -19.94 -7.88
CA GLU A 383 17.75 -20.38 -6.98
C GLU A 383 18.80 -21.21 -7.70
N THR A 384 18.48 -21.78 -8.86
CA THR A 384 19.38 -22.65 -9.62
C THR A 384 20.17 -21.89 -10.68
N ASP A 385 19.53 -20.99 -11.42
CA ASP A 385 20.13 -20.34 -12.59
C ASP A 385 20.46 -18.86 -12.37
N TYR A 386 19.96 -18.24 -11.28
CA TYR A 386 20.15 -16.82 -10.94
C TYR A 386 19.95 -15.87 -12.13
N THR A 387 18.96 -16.20 -12.94
CA THR A 387 18.60 -15.45 -14.15
C THR A 387 17.24 -14.82 -13.96
N ILE A 388 17.13 -13.53 -14.30
CA ILE A 388 15.90 -12.76 -14.26
C ILE A 388 15.60 -12.33 -15.68
N THR A 389 14.41 -12.68 -16.19
CA THR A 389 13.92 -12.14 -17.46
C THR A 389 13.14 -10.86 -17.18
N VAL A 390 13.53 -9.76 -17.80
CA VAL A 390 12.90 -8.43 -17.67
C VAL A 390 12.26 -8.07 -19.00
N ASN A 391 10.97 -7.75 -18.98
CA ASN A 391 10.25 -7.28 -20.15
C ASN A 391 10.12 -5.74 -20.12
N SER A 392 10.53 -5.07 -21.19
CA SER A 392 10.38 -3.63 -21.32
C SER A 392 9.97 -3.28 -22.76
N GLY A 393 8.73 -2.89 -22.92
CA GLY A 393 8.14 -2.63 -24.23
C GLY A 393 8.11 -3.88 -25.10
N ALA A 394 8.76 -3.81 -26.28
CA ALA A 394 8.89 -4.94 -27.21
C ALA A 394 10.15 -5.78 -26.97
N ASN A 395 11.02 -5.40 -26.06
CA ASN A 395 12.30 -6.02 -25.80
C ASN A 395 12.23 -6.93 -24.56
N GLU A 396 12.92 -8.06 -24.66
CA GLU A 396 13.17 -8.98 -23.56
C GLU A 396 14.65 -8.92 -23.19
N TYR A 397 14.93 -8.74 -21.91
CA TYR A 397 16.28 -8.67 -21.37
C TYR A 397 16.51 -9.84 -20.42
N GLU A 398 17.71 -10.39 -20.46
CA GLU A 398 18.15 -11.41 -19.51
C GLU A 398 19.19 -10.80 -18.56
N VAL A 399 18.92 -10.84 -17.25
CA VAL A 399 19.84 -10.43 -16.20
C VAL A 399 20.38 -11.68 -15.52
N THR A 400 21.65 -11.97 -15.72
CA THR A 400 22.35 -13.11 -15.12
C THR A 400 23.20 -12.66 -13.94
N ILE A 401 23.07 -13.34 -12.80
CA ILE A 401 23.83 -13.09 -11.58
C ILE A 401 24.73 -14.29 -11.30
N LEU A 402 26.03 -14.07 -11.31
CA LEU A 402 27.02 -15.11 -11.00
C LEU A 402 27.48 -14.96 -9.56
N PHE A 403 27.39 -16.04 -8.78
CA PHE A 403 27.89 -16.08 -7.41
C PHE A 403 29.25 -16.80 -7.36
N SER A 404 30.16 -16.27 -6.54
CA SER A 404 31.39 -16.91 -6.16
C SER A 404 31.17 -18.09 -5.19
N GLU A 405 32.21 -18.86 -4.92
CA GLU A 405 32.14 -20.01 -4.00
C GLU A 405 31.77 -19.62 -2.57
N ASP A 406 32.06 -18.40 -2.15
CA ASP A 406 31.71 -17.87 -0.82
C ASP A 406 30.28 -17.33 -0.72
N GLY A 407 29.51 -17.39 -1.82
CA GLY A 407 28.12 -16.96 -1.86
C GLY A 407 27.91 -15.45 -2.03
N THR A 408 28.95 -14.74 -2.45
CA THR A 408 28.82 -13.33 -2.87
C THR A 408 28.66 -13.21 -4.38
N VAL A 409 28.03 -12.17 -4.86
CA VAL A 409 27.90 -11.86 -6.29
C VAL A 409 29.28 -11.55 -6.85
N GLU A 410 29.75 -12.39 -7.79
CA GLU A 410 30.99 -12.20 -8.51
C GLU A 410 30.79 -11.22 -9.67
N SER A 411 29.71 -11.39 -10.42
CA SER A 411 29.37 -10.52 -11.54
C SER A 411 27.88 -10.46 -11.81
N VAL A 412 27.45 -9.38 -12.46
CA VAL A 412 26.09 -9.20 -12.93
C VAL A 412 26.11 -8.75 -14.38
N LYS A 413 25.28 -9.35 -15.21
CA LYS A 413 25.19 -9.04 -16.63
C LYS A 413 23.75 -8.88 -17.07
N VAL A 414 23.43 -7.83 -17.81
CA VAL A 414 22.20 -7.70 -18.54
C VAL A 414 22.49 -7.81 -20.04
N MET A 415 21.62 -8.53 -20.74
CA MET A 415 21.64 -8.66 -22.20
C MET A 415 20.28 -8.37 -22.78
N ASN A 416 20.25 -7.70 -23.93
CA ASN A 416 19.09 -7.59 -24.80
C ASN A 416 19.07 -8.82 -25.73
N ASN A 417 17.99 -9.60 -25.70
CA ASN A 417 17.83 -10.82 -26.49
C ASN A 417 17.26 -10.53 -27.89
#